data_1e5407add7a38d0d01841527abeb5b97
#
_entry.id   1e5407add7a38d0d01841527abeb5b97
#
_cell.length_a   1.000
_cell.length_b   1.000
_cell.length_c   1.000
_cell.angle_alpha   90.00
_cell.angle_beta   90.00
_cell.angle_gamma   90.00
#
_symmetry.space_group_name_H-M   'P 1'
#
loop_
_entity.id
_entity.type
_entity.pdbx_description
1 polymer ?
#
loop_
_entity_poly.entity_id
_entity_poly.type
_entity_poly.pdbx_seq_one_letter_code
_entity_poly.pdbx_strand_id
1 'polypeptide(L)'
;MELRYEKQPEKYLRSLDTTTRNKLKEALEKLKRFEGDIDRIKGKPNRFRLKIYHYRVLFEWIKGAIVITVIEILPRGQAYKGGRHK
;
A
#
# COMPACT_ATOMS: atom_id res chain seq x y z
N MET A 1 -10.04 8.46 -7.29
CA MET A 1 -10.19 7.04 -7.65
C MET A 1 -10.75 6.27 -6.47
N GLU A 2 -11.27 5.10 -6.72
CA GLU A 2 -11.81 4.23 -5.69
C GLU A 2 -10.73 3.28 -5.20
N LEU A 3 -10.71 2.98 -3.89
CA LEU A 3 -9.80 1.99 -3.36
C LEU A 3 -10.54 0.70 -3.09
N ARG A 4 -9.92 -0.40 -3.46
CA ARG A 4 -10.39 -1.74 -3.09
C ARG A 4 -9.28 -2.40 -2.30
N TYR A 5 -9.68 -3.24 -1.34
CA TYR A 5 -8.71 -3.90 -0.46
C TYR A 5 -8.83 -5.41 -0.60
N GLU A 6 -7.69 -6.06 -0.77
CA GLU A 6 -7.66 -7.51 -0.65
C GLU A 6 -7.70 -7.88 0.83
N LYS A 7 -7.72 -9.18 1.12
CA LYS A 7 -7.93 -9.63 2.49
C LYS A 7 -6.84 -9.19 3.46
N GLN A 8 -5.58 -9.27 3.03
CA GLN A 8 -4.49 -8.95 3.93
C GLN A 8 -4.53 -7.50 4.40
N PRO A 9 -4.67 -6.51 3.51
CA PRO A 9 -4.73 -5.13 4.00
C PRO A 9 -5.90 -4.88 4.93
N GLU A 10 -7.03 -5.49 4.64
CA GLU A 10 -8.21 -5.32 5.50
C GLU A 10 -7.95 -5.82 6.90
N LYS A 11 -7.43 -7.05 6.99
CA LYS A 11 -7.10 -7.65 8.28
C LYS A 11 -6.02 -6.87 8.99
N TYR A 12 -5.00 -6.47 8.23
CA TYR A 12 -3.86 -5.78 8.81
C TYR A 12 -4.29 -4.46 9.46
N LEU A 13 -5.11 -3.69 8.77
CA LEU A 13 -5.60 -2.43 9.32
C LEU A 13 -6.39 -2.65 10.60
N ARG A 14 -7.19 -3.70 10.64
CA ARG A 14 -7.97 -3.99 11.84
C ARG A 14 -7.12 -4.39 13.04
N SER A 15 -5.92 -4.93 12.77
CA SER A 15 -5.04 -5.38 13.84
C SER A 15 -4.22 -4.25 14.46
N LEU A 16 -4.21 -3.09 13.84
CA LEU A 16 -3.40 -1.97 14.30
C LEU A 16 -4.11 -1.17 15.37
N ASP A 17 -3.30 -0.51 16.21
CA ASP A 17 -3.87 0.43 17.17
C ASP A 17 -4.52 1.60 16.43
N THR A 18 -5.39 2.31 17.11
CA THR A 18 -6.18 3.38 16.50
C THR A 18 -5.31 4.47 15.88
N THR A 19 -4.28 4.90 16.59
CA THR A 19 -3.42 5.97 16.11
C THR A 19 -2.73 5.59 14.81
N THR A 20 -2.15 4.39 14.79
CA THR A 20 -1.45 3.93 13.58
C THR A 20 -2.41 3.71 12.44
N ARG A 21 -3.57 3.10 12.74
CA ARG A 21 -4.58 2.88 11.72
C ARG A 21 -5.03 4.17 11.08
N ASN A 22 -5.23 5.21 11.89
CA ASN A 22 -5.68 6.49 11.38
C ASN A 22 -4.64 7.14 10.48
N LYS A 23 -3.37 6.99 10.81
CA LYS A 23 -2.30 7.51 9.96
C LYS A 23 -2.29 6.82 8.62
N LEU A 24 -2.44 5.51 8.61
CA LEU A 24 -2.48 4.77 7.36
C LEU A 24 -3.71 5.12 6.54
N LYS A 25 -4.86 5.25 7.21
CA LYS A 25 -6.08 5.62 6.51
C LYS A 25 -5.99 6.99 5.86
N GLU A 26 -5.35 7.92 6.55
CA GLU A 26 -5.15 9.26 6.00
C GLU A 26 -4.32 9.21 4.72
N ALA A 27 -3.25 8.42 4.75
CA ALA A 27 -2.40 8.28 3.57
C ALA A 27 -3.14 7.56 2.44
N LEU A 28 -4.00 6.60 2.78
CA LEU A 28 -4.79 5.91 1.78
C LEU A 28 -5.83 6.83 1.15
N GLU A 29 -6.38 7.77 1.94
CA GLU A 29 -7.28 8.76 1.36
C GLU A 29 -6.57 9.60 0.29
N LYS A 30 -5.33 9.98 0.57
CA LYS A 30 -4.55 10.72 -0.42
C LYS A 30 -4.23 9.86 -1.63
N LEU A 31 -4.09 8.57 -1.43
CA LEU A 31 -3.82 7.65 -2.53
C LEU A 31 -4.94 7.64 -3.55
N LYS A 32 -6.16 7.95 -3.13
CA LYS A 32 -7.28 8.06 -4.06
C LYS A 32 -7.01 9.10 -5.14
N ARG A 33 -6.15 10.07 -4.85
CA ARG A 33 -5.73 11.07 -5.81
C ARG A 33 -4.33 10.79 -6.33
N PHE A 34 -3.85 9.60 -6.08
CA PHE A 34 -2.49 9.16 -6.47
C PHE A 34 -1.44 10.08 -5.88
N GLU A 35 -1.66 10.52 -4.65
CA GLU A 35 -0.74 11.39 -3.92
C GLU A 35 -0.01 10.62 -2.84
N GLY A 36 1.26 10.92 -2.66
CA GLY A 36 2.07 10.29 -1.63
C GLY A 36 3.44 9.92 -2.17
N ASP A 37 4.20 9.24 -1.34
CA ASP A 37 5.54 8.78 -1.71
C ASP A 37 5.42 7.45 -2.44
N ILE A 38 5.16 7.52 -3.73
CA ILE A 38 4.82 6.37 -4.56
C ILE A 38 5.97 6.02 -5.49
N ASP A 39 6.37 4.75 -5.47
CA ASP A 39 7.36 4.21 -6.39
C ASP A 39 6.75 3.09 -7.21
N ARG A 40 7.21 3.00 -8.45
CA ARG A 40 6.84 1.87 -9.30
C ARG A 40 7.69 0.66 -8.90
N ILE A 41 7.09 -0.52 -8.86
CA ILE A 41 7.83 -1.73 -8.56
C ILE A 41 8.48 -2.23 -9.84
N LYS A 42 9.79 -2.40 -9.79
CA LYS A 42 10.56 -2.82 -10.94
C LYS A 42 10.10 -4.18 -11.46
N GLY A 43 9.92 -4.27 -12.76
CA GLY A 43 9.51 -5.52 -13.39
C GLY A 43 8.03 -5.82 -13.30
N LYS A 44 7.25 -4.94 -12.70
CA LYS A 44 5.82 -5.13 -12.55
C LYS A 44 5.09 -3.87 -13.01
N PRO A 45 4.66 -3.82 -14.26
CA PRO A 45 4.19 -2.56 -14.84
C PRO A 45 3.04 -1.88 -14.13
N ASN A 46 2.16 -2.65 -13.48
CA ASN A 46 1.00 -2.07 -12.83
C ASN A 46 1.07 -2.09 -11.31
N ARG A 47 2.25 -2.40 -10.77
CA ARG A 47 2.43 -2.51 -9.34
C ARG A 47 3.24 -1.36 -8.80
N PHE A 48 2.79 -0.86 -7.64
CA PHE A 48 3.38 0.32 -7.01
C PHE A 48 3.53 0.09 -5.52
N ARG A 49 4.37 0.91 -4.92
CA ARG A 49 4.59 0.86 -3.48
C ARG A 49 4.42 2.28 -2.94
N LEU A 50 3.58 2.42 -1.92
CA LEU A 50 3.41 3.68 -1.22
C LEU A 50 4.12 3.57 0.12
N LYS A 51 5.05 4.49 0.39
CA LYS A 51 5.79 4.51 1.64
C LYS A 51 5.10 5.43 2.63
N ILE A 52 4.74 4.89 3.79
CA ILE A 52 4.09 5.66 4.84
C ILE A 52 4.81 5.32 6.13
N TYR A 53 5.64 6.20 6.66
CA TYR A 53 6.34 5.94 7.91
C TYR A 53 7.11 4.63 7.82
N HIS A 54 6.83 3.73 8.76
CA HIS A 54 7.46 2.41 8.81
C HIS A 54 6.70 1.36 8.05
N TYR A 55 5.77 1.76 7.21
CA TYR A 55 4.90 0.82 6.50
C TYR A 55 5.05 0.98 5.00
N ARG A 56 4.75 -0.11 4.31
CA ARG A 56 4.74 -0.11 2.85
C ARG A 56 3.40 -0.66 2.40
N VAL A 57 2.74 0.08 1.53
CA VAL A 57 1.46 -0.35 0.96
C VAL A 57 1.71 -0.73 -0.49
N LEU A 58 1.47 -1.99 -0.81
CA LEU A 58 1.62 -2.46 -2.18
C LEU A 58 0.26 -2.39 -2.84
N PHE A 59 0.20 -1.79 -4.01
CA PHE A 59 -1.07 -1.65 -4.69
C PHE A 59 -0.91 -1.81 -6.19
N GLU A 60 -2.03 -2.08 -6.85
CA GLU A 60 -2.07 -2.23 -8.29
C GLU A 60 -2.97 -1.15 -8.88
N TRP A 61 -2.52 -0.56 -9.96
CA TRP A 61 -3.33 0.39 -10.70
C TRP A 61 -3.00 0.27 -12.17
N ILE A 62 -4.02 0.04 -12.98
CA ILE A 62 -3.87 -0.03 -14.43
C ILE A 62 -4.21 1.35 -14.96
N LYS A 63 -3.29 1.91 -15.73
CA LYS A 63 -3.43 3.27 -16.22
C LYS A 63 -4.79 3.48 -16.89
N GLY A 64 -5.50 4.53 -16.48
CA GLY A 64 -6.82 4.82 -16.99
C GLY A 64 -7.94 4.24 -16.16
N ALA A 65 -7.65 3.31 -15.26
CA ALA A 65 -8.68 2.74 -14.40
C ALA A 65 -9.04 3.71 -13.28
N ILE A 66 -10.28 3.61 -12.82
CA ILE A 66 -10.74 4.44 -11.71
C ILE A 66 -10.60 3.74 -10.38
N VAL A 67 -10.03 2.54 -10.37
CA VAL A 67 -9.88 1.71 -9.17
C VAL A 67 -8.41 1.42 -8.91
N ILE A 68 -8.03 1.57 -7.63
CA ILE A 68 -6.73 1.13 -7.14
C ILE A 68 -6.99 -0.03 -6.20
N THR A 69 -6.30 -1.15 -6.40
CA THR A 69 -6.44 -2.32 -5.54
C THR A 69 -5.26 -2.38 -4.58
N VAL A 70 -5.55 -2.24 -3.29
CA VAL A 70 -4.53 -2.37 -2.25
C VAL A 70 -4.33 -3.85 -1.99
N ILE A 71 -3.13 -4.33 -2.28
CA ILE A 71 -2.83 -5.76 -2.26
C ILE A 71 -2.27 -6.20 -0.94
N GLU A 72 -1.38 -5.40 -0.37
CA GLU A 72 -0.71 -5.81 0.84
C GLU A 72 -0.19 -4.60 1.61
N ILE A 73 -0.27 -4.67 2.94
CA ILE A 73 0.34 -3.67 3.81
C ILE A 73 1.34 -4.39 4.69
N LEU A 74 2.57 -3.91 4.72
CA LEU A 74 3.65 -4.57 5.44
C LEU A 74 4.45 -3.55 6.25
N PRO A 75 5.01 -3.97 7.38
CA PRO A 75 6.04 -3.17 8.02
C PRO A 75 7.24 -3.06 7.10
N ARG A 76 7.96 -1.96 7.22
CA ARG A 76 9.09 -1.67 6.36
C ARG A 76 10.07 -2.84 6.22
N GLY A 77 10.41 -3.47 7.34
CA GLY A 77 11.37 -4.56 7.31
C GLY A 77 10.91 -5.73 6.47
N GLN A 78 9.63 -6.06 6.56
CA GLN A 78 9.10 -7.19 5.82
C GLN A 78 8.96 -6.92 4.33
N ALA A 79 8.77 -5.65 3.96
CA ALA A 79 8.66 -5.31 2.55
C ALA A 79 9.95 -5.59 1.79
N TYR A 80 11.08 -5.57 2.50
CA TYR A 80 12.37 -5.85 1.86
C TYR A 80 12.86 -7.26 2.10
N LYS A 81 12.25 -7.94 3.04
CA LYS A 81 12.77 -9.21 3.50
C LYS A 81 12.83 -10.26 2.41
N GLY A 82 11.79 -10.36 1.62
CA GLY A 82 11.73 -11.34 0.56
C GLY A 82 12.80 -11.17 -0.49
N GLY A 83 13.28 -9.98 -0.68
CA GLY A 83 14.27 -9.71 -1.68
C GLY A 83 15.68 -9.94 -1.23
N ARG A 84 15.88 -10.13 0.07
CA ARG A 84 17.19 -10.20 0.60
C ARG A 84 17.64 -11.48 1.13
N HIS A 85 16.88 -12.23 1.53
CA HIS A 85 17.25 -13.29 2.30
C HIS A 85 17.96 -14.22 1.70
N LYS A 86 18.22 -13.63 2.04
CA LYS A 86 18.70 -14.19 1.72
C LYS A 86 19.00 -14.95 1.87
#